data_3af489393eedd7dc5ca07b216132ea90
#
_entry.id   3af489393eedd7dc5ca07b216132ea90
#
_cell.length_a   1.000
_cell.length_b   1.000
_cell.length_c   1.000
_cell.angle_alpha   90.00
_cell.angle_beta   90.00
_cell.angle_gamma   90.00
#
_symmetry.space_group_name_H-M   'P 1'
#
loop_
_entity.id
_entity.type
_entity.pdbx_description
1 polymer ?
#
loop_
_entity_poly.entity_id
_entity_poly.type
_entity_poly.pdbx_seq_one_letter_code
_entity_poly.pdbx_strand_id
1 'polypeptide(L)'
;KPKSKSKSGNAGWHRDAQYWPFWSTNGLFTAWIALSDVSLSSGPVRFISESNKWEDVPGLDFFNKNLAAQDKILKEHHGKTKVVNGLLKMGQISIHSSLTYHSSAANLEKDPRIGMVVHFCTDKAKTIPVDGENSHYLDQLLNQERAPFIYKS
;
A
#
# COMPACT_ATOMS: atom_id res chain seq x y z
N LYS A 1 4.85 -6.60 -10.42
CA LYS A 1 3.90 -6.90 -11.51
C LYS A 1 4.49 -6.36 -12.80
N PRO A 2 4.67 -7.17 -13.86
CA PRO A 2 4.96 -6.65 -15.17
C PRO A 2 3.74 -5.83 -15.61
N LYS A 3 3.86 -4.53 -15.60
CA LYS A 3 2.83 -3.66 -16.17
C LYS A 3 3.11 -3.54 -17.65
N SER A 4 2.54 -4.42 -18.44
CA SER A 4 2.44 -4.19 -19.88
C SER A 4 1.61 -2.92 -20.13
N LYS A 5 1.67 -2.34 -21.32
CA LYS A 5 0.87 -1.16 -21.76
C LYS A 5 -0.66 -1.31 -21.59
N SER A 6 -1.15 -2.30 -20.84
CA SER A 6 -2.55 -2.47 -20.57
C SER A 6 -3.00 -1.51 -19.47
N LYS A 7 -4.09 -0.80 -19.71
CA LYS A 7 -4.79 0.04 -18.73
C LYS A 7 -5.20 -0.75 -17.46
N SER A 8 -5.02 -2.07 -17.45
CA SER A 8 -5.36 -2.99 -16.35
C SER A 8 -4.28 -3.14 -15.27
N GLY A 9 -3.12 -2.53 -15.42
CA GLY A 9 -1.99 -2.68 -14.49
C GLY A 9 -1.97 -1.72 -13.30
N ASN A 10 -3.00 -0.88 -13.10
CA ASN A 10 -3.10 0.04 -11.99
C ASN A 10 -3.58 -0.65 -10.70
N ALA A 11 -3.30 -0.04 -9.54
CA ALA A 11 -3.90 -0.33 -8.25
C ALA A 11 -4.78 0.85 -7.84
N GLY A 12 -6.01 0.57 -7.40
CA GLY A 12 -6.95 1.58 -6.93
C GLY A 12 -6.45 2.25 -5.65
N TRP A 13 -7.10 3.35 -5.26
CA TRP A 13 -6.85 3.99 -3.97
C TRP A 13 -7.32 3.08 -2.83
N HIS A 14 -6.44 2.82 -1.89
CA HIS A 14 -6.69 1.92 -0.77
C HIS A 14 -5.76 2.24 0.39
N ARG A 15 -6.08 1.67 1.54
CA ARG A 15 -5.21 1.51 2.71
C ARG A 15 -4.81 0.06 2.81
N ASP A 16 -3.57 -0.24 3.18
CA ASP A 16 -3.15 -1.63 3.43
C ASP A 16 -3.96 -2.26 4.56
N ALA A 17 -4.26 -1.48 5.60
CA ALA A 17 -5.03 -1.92 6.77
C ALA A 17 -6.43 -2.48 6.40
N GLN A 18 -7.04 -2.08 5.27
CA GLN A 18 -8.33 -2.64 4.80
C GLN A 18 -8.24 -4.15 4.52
N TYR A 19 -7.03 -4.65 4.26
CA TYR A 19 -6.78 -6.05 3.88
C TYR A 19 -6.11 -6.86 4.98
N TRP A 20 -5.94 -6.27 6.18
CA TRP A 20 -5.30 -6.90 7.32
C TRP A 20 -6.21 -6.95 8.55
N PRO A 21 -7.34 -7.65 8.49
CA PRO A 21 -8.33 -7.68 9.57
C PRO A 21 -7.82 -8.32 10.86
N PHE A 22 -6.71 -9.04 10.79
CA PHE A 22 -6.04 -9.74 11.88
C PHE A 22 -5.03 -8.88 12.67
N TRP A 23 -4.87 -7.60 12.30
CA TRP A 23 -4.01 -6.65 13.01
C TRP A 23 -4.78 -5.43 13.50
N SER A 24 -4.40 -4.93 14.68
CA SER A 24 -4.76 -3.55 15.05
C SER A 24 -4.10 -2.58 14.04
N THR A 25 -4.76 -1.47 13.75
CA THR A 25 -4.26 -0.52 12.73
C THR A 25 -3.06 0.31 13.19
N ASN A 26 -2.74 0.28 14.50
CA ASN A 26 -1.63 1.04 15.07
C ASN A 26 -0.31 0.26 14.94
N GLY A 27 0.74 0.95 14.54
CA GLY A 27 2.09 0.38 14.47
C GLY A 27 2.37 -0.49 13.25
N LEU A 28 1.54 -0.43 12.21
CA LEU A 28 1.74 -1.12 10.94
C LEU A 28 2.24 -0.17 9.86
N PHE A 29 3.20 -0.62 9.07
CA PHE A 29 3.72 0.15 7.94
C PHE A 29 4.28 -0.73 6.83
N THR A 30 4.40 -0.14 5.66
CA THR A 30 4.91 -0.80 4.45
C THR A 30 6.14 -0.08 3.94
N ALA A 31 7.19 -0.84 3.63
CA ALA A 31 8.33 -0.38 2.84
C ALA A 31 8.18 -0.87 1.41
N TRP A 32 8.23 0.04 0.44
CA TRP A 32 8.29 -0.26 -0.97
C TRP A 32 9.69 0.03 -1.50
N ILE A 33 10.41 -1.00 -1.93
CA ILE A 33 11.82 -0.96 -2.34
C ILE A 33 11.86 -0.99 -3.87
N ALA A 34 12.49 0.00 -4.49
CA ALA A 34 12.65 0.09 -5.92
C ALA A 34 13.74 -0.89 -6.40
N LEU A 35 13.37 -1.86 -7.22
CA LEU A 35 14.29 -2.79 -7.92
C LEU A 35 14.54 -2.37 -9.38
N SER A 36 13.93 -1.28 -9.81
CA SER A 36 14.18 -0.54 -11.05
C SER A 36 13.96 0.94 -10.78
N ASP A 37 14.46 1.82 -11.66
CA ASP A 37 14.12 3.24 -11.58
C ASP A 37 12.59 3.45 -11.71
N VAL A 38 12.07 4.39 -10.96
CA VAL A 38 10.64 4.74 -10.91
C VAL A 38 10.45 6.18 -11.33
N SER A 39 9.91 6.38 -12.52
CA SER A 39 9.57 7.66 -13.11
C SER A 39 8.06 7.96 -13.00
N LEU A 40 7.65 9.16 -13.39
CA LEU A 40 6.22 9.52 -13.49
C LEU A 40 5.47 8.63 -14.48
N SER A 41 6.09 8.27 -15.59
CA SER A 41 5.49 7.45 -16.66
C SER A 41 5.49 5.96 -16.35
N SER A 42 6.35 5.48 -15.45
CA SER A 42 6.38 4.07 -15.05
C SER A 42 5.27 3.68 -14.07
N GLY A 43 4.36 4.60 -13.72
CA GLY A 43 3.24 4.36 -12.80
C GLY A 43 3.70 4.22 -11.35
N PRO A 44 4.33 5.25 -10.76
CA PRO A 44 4.82 5.23 -9.38
C PRO A 44 3.68 4.96 -8.40
N VAL A 45 4.03 4.53 -7.20
CA VAL A 45 3.09 4.57 -6.07
C VAL A 45 2.84 6.04 -5.74
N ARG A 46 1.57 6.41 -5.61
CA ARG A 46 1.10 7.74 -5.26
C ARG A 46 0.50 7.70 -3.87
N PHE A 47 0.82 8.68 -3.04
CA PHE A 47 0.36 8.79 -1.67
C PHE A 47 -0.44 10.08 -1.49
N ILE A 48 -1.51 10.03 -0.71
CA ILE A 48 -2.17 11.25 -0.24
C ILE A 48 -1.51 11.67 1.07
N SER A 49 -0.92 12.86 1.06
CA SER A 49 -0.26 13.43 2.24
C SER A 49 -1.23 13.53 3.41
N GLU A 50 -0.80 13.08 4.59
CA GLU A 50 -1.54 13.11 5.86
C GLU A 50 -2.84 12.27 5.91
N SER A 51 -3.13 11.49 4.89
CA SER A 51 -4.35 10.67 4.84
C SER A 51 -4.38 9.52 5.87
N ASN A 52 -3.26 9.22 6.49
CA ASN A 52 -3.21 8.30 7.63
C ASN A 52 -3.99 8.79 8.86
N LYS A 53 -4.36 10.07 8.89
CA LYS A 53 -5.15 10.71 9.96
C LYS A 53 -6.66 10.75 9.64
N TRP A 54 -7.06 10.31 8.47
CA TRP A 54 -8.45 10.40 8.02
C TRP A 54 -9.27 9.22 8.52
N GLU A 55 -10.58 9.43 8.62
CA GLU A 55 -11.55 8.35 8.70
C GLU A 55 -11.57 7.53 7.40
N ASP A 56 -12.19 6.36 7.44
CA ASP A 56 -12.33 5.54 6.25
C ASP A 56 -13.21 6.24 5.20
N VAL A 57 -12.73 6.21 3.95
CA VAL A 57 -13.47 6.73 2.79
C VAL A 57 -14.13 5.56 2.06
N PRO A 58 -15.45 5.39 2.16
CA PRO A 58 -16.17 4.32 1.49
C PRO A 58 -16.02 4.37 -0.02
N GLY A 59 -15.99 3.21 -0.68
CA GLY A 59 -15.94 3.11 -2.14
C GLY A 59 -14.54 3.15 -2.74
N LEU A 60 -13.50 3.25 -1.92
CA LEU A 60 -12.11 3.09 -2.35
C LEU A 60 -11.70 1.62 -2.24
N ASP A 61 -11.07 1.08 -3.27
CA ASP A 61 -10.68 -0.32 -3.33
C ASP A 61 -9.47 -0.55 -4.25
N PHE A 62 -8.52 -1.35 -3.77
CA PHE A 62 -7.32 -1.77 -4.52
C PHE A 62 -7.65 -2.41 -5.88
N PHE A 63 -8.67 -3.24 -5.92
CA PHE A 63 -9.04 -4.00 -7.12
C PHE A 63 -9.82 -3.17 -8.14
N ASN A 64 -10.39 -2.05 -7.73
CA ASN A 64 -11.09 -1.14 -8.64
C ASN A 64 -10.10 -0.44 -9.58
N LYS A 65 -10.24 -0.69 -10.88
CA LYS A 65 -9.35 -0.15 -11.91
C LYS A 65 -9.73 1.26 -12.37
N ASN A 66 -10.90 1.76 -11.98
CA ASN A 66 -11.36 3.09 -12.36
C ASN A 66 -10.83 4.15 -11.38
N LEU A 67 -9.57 4.56 -11.58
CA LEU A 67 -8.94 5.59 -10.74
C LEU A 67 -9.67 6.93 -10.80
N ALA A 68 -10.24 7.30 -11.95
CA ALA A 68 -10.96 8.57 -12.09
C ALA A 68 -12.22 8.62 -11.22
N ALA A 69 -12.95 7.50 -11.11
CA ALA A 69 -14.10 7.42 -10.22
C ALA A 69 -13.67 7.53 -8.75
N GLN A 70 -12.57 6.88 -8.36
CA GLN A 70 -12.06 6.96 -6.99
C GLN A 70 -11.46 8.34 -6.67
N ASP A 71 -10.82 9.01 -7.64
CA ASP A 71 -10.37 10.40 -7.48
C ASP A 71 -11.55 11.34 -7.23
N LYS A 72 -12.72 11.08 -7.84
CA LYS A 72 -13.97 11.83 -7.59
C LYS A 72 -14.47 11.61 -6.17
N ILE A 73 -14.51 10.37 -5.69
CA ILE A 73 -14.89 10.04 -4.30
C ILE A 73 -13.97 10.76 -3.31
N LEU A 74 -12.66 10.71 -3.50
CA LEU A 74 -11.70 11.42 -2.65
C LEU A 74 -11.96 12.93 -2.62
N LYS A 75 -12.23 13.53 -3.78
CA LYS A 75 -12.54 14.95 -3.89
C LYS A 75 -13.83 15.32 -3.17
N GLU A 76 -14.85 14.49 -3.21
CA GLU A 76 -16.11 14.69 -2.54
C GLU A 76 -15.99 14.62 -1.00
N HIS A 77 -15.14 13.70 -0.49
CA HIS A 77 -14.93 13.53 0.95
C HIS A 77 -13.95 14.55 1.57
N HIS A 78 -12.88 14.90 0.86
CA HIS A 78 -11.78 15.70 1.42
C HIS A 78 -11.40 16.92 0.59
N GLY A 79 -12.15 17.24 -0.47
CA GLY A 79 -11.86 18.39 -1.32
C GLY A 79 -10.51 18.22 -2.07
N LYS A 80 -9.68 19.27 -2.04
CA LYS A 80 -8.36 19.24 -2.69
C LYS A 80 -7.33 18.51 -1.84
N THR A 81 -6.85 17.38 -2.32
CA THR A 81 -5.83 16.57 -1.65
C THR A 81 -4.44 16.82 -2.24
N LYS A 82 -3.40 16.70 -1.41
CA LYS A 82 -2.00 16.75 -1.87
C LYS A 82 -1.51 15.34 -2.16
N VAL A 83 -1.33 15.03 -3.44
CA VAL A 83 -0.78 13.76 -3.91
C VAL A 83 0.73 13.89 -4.07
N VAL A 84 1.47 12.92 -3.51
CA VAL A 84 2.92 12.79 -3.62
C VAL A 84 3.24 11.54 -4.41
N ASN A 85 4.07 11.66 -5.45
CA ASN A 85 4.53 10.52 -6.24
C ASN A 85 5.82 9.95 -5.64
N GLY A 86 5.86 8.64 -5.42
CA GLY A 86 7.05 7.91 -5.00
C GLY A 86 8.02 7.70 -6.15
N LEU A 87 8.70 8.79 -6.56
CA LEU A 87 9.76 8.72 -7.58
C LEU A 87 11.03 8.24 -6.92
N LEU A 88 11.56 7.11 -7.36
CA LEU A 88 12.68 6.43 -6.71
C LEU A 88 13.70 5.96 -7.75
N LYS A 89 14.96 6.05 -7.40
CA LYS A 89 16.03 5.32 -8.09
C LYS A 89 16.10 3.89 -7.59
N MET A 90 16.62 2.98 -8.39
CA MET A 90 16.88 1.61 -7.96
C MET A 90 17.67 1.59 -6.65
N GLY A 91 17.21 0.79 -5.69
CA GLY A 91 17.76 0.69 -4.33
C GLY A 91 17.17 1.69 -3.32
N GLN A 92 16.44 2.71 -3.74
CA GLN A 92 15.74 3.60 -2.82
C GLN A 92 14.43 2.99 -2.31
N ILE A 93 13.96 3.51 -1.18
CA ILE A 93 12.81 2.97 -0.45
C ILE A 93 11.84 4.11 -0.13
N SER A 94 10.54 3.84 -0.27
CA SER A 94 9.48 4.65 0.35
C SER A 94 8.83 3.87 1.48
N ILE A 95 8.54 4.56 2.60
CA ILE A 95 7.88 3.98 3.77
C ILE A 95 6.60 4.75 4.04
N HIS A 96 5.51 4.02 4.31
CA HIS A 96 4.23 4.61 4.63
C HIS A 96 3.48 3.79 5.68
N SER A 97 2.63 4.48 6.46
CA SER A 97 1.71 3.83 7.39
C SER A 97 0.67 3.00 6.63
N SER A 98 0.24 1.89 7.20
CA SER A 98 -0.87 1.07 6.68
C SER A 98 -2.18 1.85 6.50
N LEU A 99 -2.33 2.98 7.18
CA LEU A 99 -3.48 3.88 7.09
C LEU A 99 -3.35 4.95 6.01
N THR A 100 -2.20 5.04 5.32
CA THR A 100 -2.01 6.04 4.25
C THR A 100 -2.72 5.59 2.97
N TYR A 101 -3.63 6.41 2.45
CA TYR A 101 -4.24 6.16 1.14
C TYR A 101 -3.17 6.26 0.05
N HIS A 102 -3.07 5.20 -0.72
CA HIS A 102 -2.13 5.13 -1.83
C HIS A 102 -2.72 4.37 -3.03
N SER A 103 -2.14 4.60 -4.19
CA SER A 103 -2.56 3.99 -5.45
C SER A 103 -1.38 3.92 -6.41
N SER A 104 -1.56 3.30 -7.56
CA SER A 104 -0.59 3.43 -8.66
C SER A 104 -1.27 3.38 -10.01
N ALA A 105 -0.89 4.28 -10.92
CA ALA A 105 -1.33 4.25 -12.30
C ALA A 105 -0.66 3.09 -13.08
N ALA A 106 -1.11 2.86 -14.30
CA ALA A 106 -0.48 1.91 -15.22
C ALA A 106 0.94 2.38 -15.59
N ASN A 107 1.83 1.45 -15.85
CA ASN A 107 3.13 1.74 -16.44
C ASN A 107 2.95 2.02 -17.95
N LEU A 108 3.36 3.20 -18.40
CA LEU A 108 3.30 3.63 -19.80
C LEU A 108 4.63 3.42 -20.53
N GLU A 109 5.67 3.01 -19.82
CA GLU A 109 6.99 2.73 -20.37
C GLU A 109 7.07 1.32 -20.98
N LYS A 110 8.12 1.07 -21.77
CA LYS A 110 8.40 -0.25 -22.34
C LYS A 110 8.92 -1.22 -21.27
N ASP A 111 9.77 -0.70 -20.38
CA ASP A 111 10.42 -1.49 -19.36
C ASP A 111 9.51 -1.71 -18.13
N PRO A 112 9.59 -2.85 -17.49
CA PRO A 112 8.79 -3.13 -16.31
C PRO A 112 9.26 -2.30 -15.12
N ARG A 113 8.33 -1.73 -14.36
CA ARG A 113 8.60 -1.21 -13.03
C ARG A 113 8.59 -2.37 -12.02
N ILE A 114 9.73 -2.62 -11.42
CA ILE A 114 9.92 -3.71 -10.47
C ILE A 114 10.10 -3.12 -9.07
N GLY A 115 9.40 -3.66 -8.10
CA GLY A 115 9.54 -3.30 -6.68
C GLY A 115 9.26 -4.49 -5.78
N MET A 116 9.91 -4.49 -4.64
CA MET A 116 9.65 -5.42 -3.53
C MET A 116 8.90 -4.68 -2.43
N VAL A 117 7.91 -5.35 -1.87
CA VAL A 117 7.11 -4.81 -0.76
C VAL A 117 7.40 -5.64 0.48
N VAL A 118 7.68 -4.97 1.59
CA VAL A 118 7.85 -5.59 2.90
C VAL A 118 6.92 -4.88 3.88
N HIS A 119 6.09 -5.66 4.56
CA HIS A 119 5.21 -5.17 5.60
C HIS A 119 5.85 -5.38 6.96
N PHE A 120 5.74 -4.37 7.82
CA PHE A 120 6.32 -4.37 9.15
C PHE A 120 5.26 -4.07 10.20
N CYS A 121 5.46 -4.63 11.39
CA CYS A 121 4.76 -4.23 12.59
C CYS A 121 5.75 -3.82 13.68
N THR A 122 5.34 -2.86 14.50
CA THR A 122 6.04 -2.48 15.73
C THR A 122 5.40 -3.17 16.92
N ASP A 123 6.00 -3.00 18.09
CA ASP A 123 5.44 -3.43 19.40
C ASP A 123 4.05 -2.86 19.72
N LYS A 124 3.66 -1.76 19.05
CA LYS A 124 2.33 -1.15 19.16
C LYS A 124 1.24 -1.91 18.41
N ALA A 125 1.62 -2.69 17.40
CA ALA A 125 0.69 -3.52 16.65
C ALA A 125 0.32 -4.75 17.47
N LYS A 126 -0.98 -5.08 17.49
CA LYS A 126 -1.50 -6.26 18.19
C LYS A 126 -2.31 -7.11 17.23
N THR A 127 -2.18 -8.41 17.35
CA THR A 127 -3.04 -9.34 16.62
C THR A 127 -4.46 -9.25 17.16
N ILE A 128 -5.43 -9.31 16.26
CA ILE A 128 -6.85 -9.38 16.56
C ILE A 128 -7.32 -10.78 16.21
N PRO A 129 -7.99 -11.51 17.12
CA PRO A 129 -8.56 -12.80 16.79
C PRO A 129 -9.52 -12.67 15.61
N VAL A 130 -9.39 -13.56 14.64
CA VAL A 130 -10.27 -13.65 13.48
C VAL A 130 -10.69 -15.12 13.31
N ASP A 131 -11.94 -15.31 12.93
CA ASP A 131 -12.49 -16.63 12.64
C ASP A 131 -12.43 -16.93 11.14
N GLY A 132 -12.58 -18.20 10.78
CA GLY A 132 -12.67 -18.66 9.41
C GLY A 132 -11.31 -18.71 8.68
N GLU A 133 -11.33 -18.45 7.38
CA GLU A 133 -10.16 -18.63 6.50
C GLU A 133 -8.97 -17.75 6.85
N ASN A 134 -9.17 -16.66 7.57
CA ASN A 134 -8.09 -15.73 7.95
C ASN A 134 -7.35 -16.18 9.23
N SER A 135 -7.86 -17.16 9.98
CA SER A 135 -7.23 -17.61 11.25
C SER A 135 -5.81 -18.17 11.04
N HIS A 136 -5.57 -18.84 9.91
CA HIS A 136 -4.25 -19.41 9.59
C HIS A 136 -3.16 -18.36 9.37
N TYR A 137 -3.51 -17.11 9.04
CA TYR A 137 -2.53 -16.03 8.91
C TYR A 137 -1.91 -15.64 10.26
N LEU A 138 -2.66 -15.74 11.35
CA LEU A 138 -2.16 -15.44 12.70
C LEU A 138 -1.03 -16.38 13.08
N ASP A 139 -1.17 -17.68 12.82
CA ASP A 139 -0.13 -18.68 13.12
C ASP A 139 1.14 -18.40 12.31
N GLN A 140 1.00 -17.96 11.06
CA GLN A 140 2.15 -17.62 10.22
C GLN A 140 2.86 -16.34 10.69
N LEU A 141 2.10 -15.33 11.13
CA LEU A 141 2.65 -14.07 11.62
C LEU A 141 3.36 -14.20 12.96
N LEU A 142 2.95 -15.18 13.78
CA LEU A 142 3.60 -15.50 15.05
C LEU A 142 4.83 -16.43 14.89
N ASN A 143 5.02 -17.01 13.70
CA ASN A 143 6.14 -17.87 13.39
C ASN A 143 7.40 -17.04 13.08
N GLN A 144 8.42 -17.11 13.94
CA GLN A 144 9.66 -16.32 13.82
C GLN A 144 10.51 -16.68 12.59
N GLU A 145 10.34 -17.83 11.97
CA GLU A 145 11.00 -18.18 10.71
C GLU A 145 10.39 -17.44 9.51
N ARG A 146 9.10 -17.12 9.58
CA ARG A 146 8.34 -16.44 8.51
C ARG A 146 8.22 -14.94 8.72
N ALA A 147 8.03 -14.54 9.99
CA ALA A 147 7.91 -13.15 10.41
C ALA A 147 8.93 -12.86 11.54
N PRO A 148 10.24 -12.79 11.21
CA PRO A 148 11.27 -12.63 12.22
C PRO A 148 11.25 -11.26 12.86
N PHE A 149 11.66 -11.19 14.13
CA PHE A 149 12.01 -9.92 14.73
C PHE A 149 13.31 -9.42 14.08
N ILE A 150 13.24 -8.26 13.42
CA ILE A 150 14.41 -7.59 12.83
C ILE A 150 15.11 -6.67 13.82
N TYR A 151 14.42 -6.27 14.90
CA TYR A 151 14.96 -5.48 15.99
C TYR A 151 14.17 -5.74 17.29
N LYS A 152 14.87 -5.89 18.41
CA LYS A 152 14.34 -5.87 19.77
C LYS A 152 15.08 -4.79 20.56
N SER A 153 14.36 -3.84 21.14
CA SER A 153 14.91 -2.91 22.13
C SER A 153 15.09 -3.59 23.48
#